data_b6bee5a2d9be4d9a50798f28dc19440a
#
_entry.id   b6bee5a2d9be4d9a50798f28dc19440a
#
_cell.length_a   1.000
_cell.length_b   1.000
_cell.length_c   1.000
_cell.angle_alpha   90.00
_cell.angle_beta   90.00
_cell.angle_gamma   90.00
#
_symmetry.space_group_name_H-M   'P 1'
#
loop_
_entity.id
_entity.type
_entity.pdbx_description
1 polymer ?
#
loop_
_entity_poly.entity_id
_entity_poly.type
_entity_poly.pdbx_seq_one_letter_code
_entity_poly.pdbx_strand_id
1 'polypeptide(L)'
;MTSLTVLGTAAPYPLPDRPCSGYLLQGGDAQVWVDAGPGSLAELLRHTSLAELDAIWVSHLHLDHVGDLLNAYYALAYGLLPPLARPIPVYAPAALGKRLVGFFEQADVGFVSDVLGLRELSDGLTVELNGLELVSRPVEHGCDAYGLRATAEGRSLAYSGDCAPCPALDELATGVDLLLCEADSGEESPVHHTPEQAGGLARRTGVRRLFVTHVGPSLSPESATARAAKVFGGPTVAAQVGQILSPW
;
A
#
# COMPACT_ATOMS: atom_id res chain seq x y z
N MET A 1 3.97 7.03 -17.98
CA MET A 1 2.92 5.98 -18.13
C MET A 1 2.58 5.46 -16.74
N THR A 2 1.27 5.42 -16.40
CA THR A 2 0.83 4.94 -15.08
C THR A 2 0.79 3.41 -15.02
N SER A 3 1.32 2.80 -13.96
CA SER A 3 1.19 1.37 -13.69
C SER A 3 1.18 1.05 -12.19
N LEU A 4 0.52 -0.04 -11.83
CA LEU A 4 0.56 -0.65 -10.51
C LEU A 4 1.03 -2.09 -10.66
N THR A 5 2.15 -2.44 -10.04
CA THR A 5 2.63 -3.82 -9.94
C THR A 5 2.28 -4.37 -8.57
N VAL A 6 1.63 -5.51 -8.52
CA VAL A 6 1.27 -6.19 -7.28
C VAL A 6 2.46 -7.02 -6.79
N LEU A 7 3.03 -6.65 -5.66
CA LEU A 7 4.20 -7.32 -5.06
C LEU A 7 3.77 -8.35 -4.01
N GLY A 8 2.59 -8.16 -3.39
CA GLY A 8 2.08 -9.06 -2.38
C GLY A 8 0.64 -8.73 -1.99
N THR A 9 -0.09 -9.74 -1.52
CA THR A 9 -1.53 -9.67 -1.23
C THR A 9 -1.97 -10.50 -0.03
N ALA A 10 -1.04 -11.21 0.66
CA ALA A 10 -1.39 -12.05 1.79
C ALA A 10 -1.62 -11.23 3.07
N ALA A 11 -2.50 -11.74 3.92
CA ALA A 11 -2.88 -11.22 5.22
C ALA A 11 -3.07 -12.37 6.23
N PRO A 12 -2.69 -12.21 7.49
CA PRO A 12 -1.75 -11.25 8.08
C PRO A 12 -0.30 -11.78 8.09
N TYR A 13 0.02 -12.81 7.32
CA TYR A 13 1.35 -13.42 7.20
C TYR A 13 1.59 -13.93 5.77
N PRO A 14 2.86 -14.03 5.32
CA PRO A 14 3.13 -14.49 3.97
C PRO A 14 2.81 -15.97 3.80
N LEU A 15 2.32 -16.33 2.63
CA LEU A 15 2.11 -17.71 2.19
C LEU A 15 3.13 -18.08 1.10
N PRO A 16 3.33 -19.37 0.79
CA PRO A 16 4.14 -19.77 -0.36
C PRO A 16 3.67 -19.02 -1.63
N ASP A 17 4.61 -18.40 -2.33
CA ASP A 17 4.37 -17.61 -3.57
C ASP A 17 3.39 -16.43 -3.41
N ARG A 18 3.06 -16.06 -2.18
CA ARG A 18 2.16 -14.94 -1.88
C ARG A 18 2.68 -14.11 -0.71
N PRO A 19 3.56 -13.11 -0.98
CA PRO A 19 4.02 -12.12 -0.01
C PRO A 19 2.88 -11.33 0.63
N CYS A 20 3.13 -10.72 1.77
CA CYS A 20 2.23 -9.75 2.39
C CYS A 20 2.13 -8.47 1.57
N SER A 21 1.24 -7.56 1.98
CA SER A 21 0.88 -6.34 1.25
C SER A 21 2.10 -5.55 0.76
N GLY A 22 2.13 -5.32 -0.54
CA GLY A 22 3.15 -4.51 -1.19
C GLY A 22 2.79 -4.22 -2.63
N TYR A 23 3.03 -2.98 -3.08
CA TYR A 23 2.70 -2.55 -4.44
C TYR A 23 3.77 -1.57 -4.94
N LEU A 24 4.15 -1.69 -6.22
CA LEU A 24 4.95 -0.67 -6.89
C LEU A 24 4.03 0.19 -7.73
N LEU A 25 3.88 1.45 -7.32
CA LEU A 25 3.11 2.45 -8.01
C LEU A 25 4.04 3.30 -8.87
N GLN A 26 3.72 3.44 -10.15
CA GLN A 26 4.47 4.25 -11.10
C GLN A 26 3.52 5.25 -11.78
N GLY A 27 3.93 6.51 -11.86
CA GLY A 27 3.16 7.58 -12.50
C GLY A 27 4.01 8.82 -12.75
N GLY A 28 3.82 9.49 -13.89
CA GLY A 28 4.79 10.46 -14.35
C GLY A 28 6.16 9.80 -14.54
N ASP A 29 7.19 10.36 -13.88
CA ASP A 29 8.53 9.77 -13.80
C ASP A 29 8.84 9.22 -12.38
N ALA A 30 7.82 9.06 -11.51
CA ALA A 30 7.98 8.60 -10.14
C ALA A 30 7.74 7.09 -9.98
N GLN A 31 8.46 6.51 -9.01
CA GLN A 31 8.29 5.14 -8.53
C GLN A 31 8.13 5.15 -7.01
N VAL A 32 7.01 4.62 -6.52
CA VAL A 32 6.70 4.57 -5.09
C VAL A 32 6.39 3.14 -4.66
N TRP A 33 7.12 2.66 -3.66
CA TRP A 33 6.78 1.40 -3.00
C TRP A 33 5.72 1.65 -1.93
N VAL A 34 4.52 1.12 -2.15
CA VAL A 34 3.36 1.26 -1.27
C VAL A 34 3.23 -0.01 -0.46
N ASP A 35 3.35 0.10 0.85
CA ASP A 35 3.48 -0.97 1.83
C ASP A 35 4.65 -1.93 1.59
N ALA A 36 5.32 -2.30 2.67
CA ALA A 36 6.53 -3.09 2.68
C ALA A 36 6.36 -4.36 3.52
N GLY A 37 5.31 -5.14 3.23
CA GLY A 37 5.03 -6.39 3.94
C GLY A 37 6.05 -7.49 3.61
N PRO A 38 6.21 -8.50 4.50
CA PRO A 38 7.18 -9.57 4.35
C PRO A 38 7.09 -10.29 3.00
N GLY A 39 8.22 -10.36 2.29
CA GLY A 39 8.38 -10.94 0.97
C GLY A 39 8.17 -9.96 -0.18
N SER A 40 7.56 -8.79 0.03
CA SER A 40 7.31 -7.81 -1.02
C SER A 40 8.59 -7.16 -1.55
N LEU A 41 9.65 -7.03 -0.72
CA LEU A 41 10.96 -6.55 -1.17
C LEU A 41 11.57 -7.47 -2.23
N ALA A 42 11.51 -8.79 -2.02
CA ALA A 42 12.07 -9.73 -2.97
C ALA A 42 11.35 -9.67 -4.33
N GLU A 43 10.04 -9.46 -4.31
CA GLU A 43 9.26 -9.25 -5.54
C GLU A 43 9.54 -7.86 -6.15
N LEU A 44 9.65 -6.80 -5.35
CA LEU A 44 10.01 -5.45 -5.81
C LEU A 44 11.30 -5.48 -6.64
N LEU A 45 12.33 -6.18 -6.16
CA LEU A 45 13.64 -6.27 -6.81
C LEU A 45 13.64 -7.01 -8.16
N ARG A 46 12.52 -7.64 -8.55
CA ARG A 46 12.32 -8.17 -9.91
C ARG A 46 11.89 -7.11 -10.91
N HIS A 47 11.37 -5.98 -10.42
CA HIS A 47 10.76 -4.94 -11.24
C HIS A 47 11.57 -3.64 -11.25
N THR A 48 12.25 -3.32 -10.15
CA THR A 48 13.05 -2.10 -9.99
C THR A 48 14.13 -2.33 -8.93
N SER A 49 15.00 -1.36 -8.72
CA SER A 49 15.96 -1.34 -7.61
C SER A 49 15.51 -0.34 -6.52
N LEU A 50 15.96 -0.55 -5.28
CA LEU A 50 15.72 0.40 -4.20
C LEU A 50 16.27 1.80 -4.51
N ALA A 51 17.36 1.90 -5.29
CA ALA A 51 17.97 3.17 -5.66
C ALA A 51 17.13 3.99 -6.65
N GLU A 52 16.19 3.37 -7.35
CA GLU A 52 15.29 4.01 -8.31
C GLU A 52 13.98 4.47 -7.69
N LEU A 53 13.73 4.16 -6.41
CA LEU A 53 12.55 4.61 -5.72
C LEU A 53 12.63 6.11 -5.39
N ASP A 54 11.55 6.84 -5.67
CA ASP A 54 11.37 8.23 -5.24
C ASP A 54 10.85 8.33 -3.82
N ALA A 55 10.06 7.34 -3.38
CA ALA A 55 9.55 7.24 -2.02
C ALA A 55 9.11 5.82 -1.66
N ILE A 56 8.97 5.59 -0.34
CA ILE A 56 8.21 4.49 0.24
C ILE A 56 7.01 5.10 0.97
N TRP A 57 5.82 4.52 0.80
CA TRP A 57 4.61 4.95 1.50
C TRP A 57 4.03 3.78 2.28
N VAL A 58 3.79 3.94 3.57
CA VAL A 58 3.33 2.87 4.47
C VAL A 58 1.98 3.26 5.06
N SER A 59 0.95 2.46 4.81
CA SER A 59 -0.41 2.71 5.27
C SER A 59 -0.53 2.71 6.79
N HIS A 60 0.01 1.70 7.44
CA HIS A 60 0.03 1.55 8.89
C HIS A 60 1.17 0.61 9.32
N LEU A 61 1.34 0.41 10.64
CA LEU A 61 2.54 -0.24 11.15
C LEU A 61 2.32 -1.70 11.60
N HIS A 62 1.32 -2.43 11.11
CA HIS A 62 1.27 -3.87 11.30
C HIS A 62 2.38 -4.55 10.50
N LEU A 63 2.85 -5.71 10.99
CA LEU A 63 4.03 -6.37 10.44
C LEU A 63 3.89 -6.72 8.96
N ASP A 64 2.70 -7.12 8.54
CA ASP A 64 2.38 -7.49 7.17
C ASP A 64 2.30 -6.32 6.18
N HIS A 65 2.51 -5.08 6.68
CA HIS A 65 2.63 -3.86 5.86
C HIS A 65 3.99 -3.17 5.97
N VAL A 66 4.83 -3.56 6.96
CA VAL A 66 6.08 -2.82 7.24
C VAL A 66 7.29 -3.72 7.44
N GLY A 67 7.10 -5.06 7.50
CA GLY A 67 8.17 -5.98 7.91
C GLY A 67 9.41 -5.96 7.02
N ASP A 68 9.26 -5.80 5.71
CA ASP A 68 10.39 -5.74 4.78
C ASP A 68 11.09 -4.38 4.75
N LEU A 69 10.54 -3.34 5.38
CA LEU A 69 11.25 -2.07 5.54
C LEU A 69 12.56 -2.24 6.34
N LEU A 70 12.56 -3.20 7.29
CA LEU A 70 13.77 -3.55 8.06
C LEU A 70 14.85 -4.15 7.14
N ASN A 71 14.45 -5.04 6.24
CA ASN A 71 15.35 -5.63 5.24
C ASN A 71 15.82 -4.58 4.23
N ALA A 72 14.93 -3.68 3.81
CA ALA A 72 15.26 -2.58 2.92
C ALA A 72 16.29 -1.63 3.56
N TYR A 73 16.16 -1.33 4.86
CA TYR A 73 17.17 -0.56 5.58
C TYR A 73 18.57 -1.19 5.44
N TYR A 74 18.70 -2.50 5.69
CA TYR A 74 19.99 -3.19 5.55
C TYR A 74 20.51 -3.17 4.10
N ALA A 75 19.63 -3.38 3.13
CA ALA A 75 20.02 -3.30 1.72
C ALA A 75 20.51 -1.91 1.32
N LEU A 76 19.84 -0.86 1.81
CA LEU A 76 20.21 0.54 1.55
C LEU A 76 21.49 0.96 2.29
N ALA A 77 21.64 0.54 3.56
CA ALA A 77 22.77 0.94 4.38
C ALA A 77 24.06 0.20 4.02
N TYR A 78 23.98 -1.05 3.57
CA TYR A 78 25.15 -1.92 3.41
C TYR A 78 25.26 -2.62 2.04
N GLY A 79 24.19 -2.63 1.25
CA GLY A 79 24.11 -3.42 0.01
C GLY A 79 24.35 -2.61 -1.27
N LEU A 80 24.08 -1.31 -1.28
CA LEU A 80 24.20 -0.48 -2.49
C LEU A 80 25.61 0.05 -2.71
N LEU A 81 26.12 -0.10 -3.91
CA LEU A 81 27.37 0.47 -4.37
C LEU A 81 27.18 1.12 -5.76
N PRO A 82 27.29 2.46 -5.90
CA PRO A 82 27.62 3.44 -4.85
C PRO A 82 26.44 3.65 -3.86
N PRO A 83 26.71 4.22 -2.68
CA PRO A 83 25.67 4.63 -1.75
C PRO A 83 24.67 5.61 -2.39
N LEU A 84 23.46 5.67 -1.86
CA LEU A 84 22.44 6.61 -2.31
C LEU A 84 22.96 8.06 -2.22
N ALA A 85 22.65 8.87 -3.23
CA ALA A 85 22.97 10.30 -3.22
C ALA A 85 22.14 11.09 -2.18
N ARG A 86 20.98 10.55 -1.78
CA ARG A 86 20.05 11.11 -0.78
C ARG A 86 19.26 9.99 -0.11
N PRO A 87 18.80 10.19 1.14
CA PRO A 87 17.87 9.26 1.78
C PRO A 87 16.57 9.12 0.99
N ILE A 88 16.01 7.90 0.94
CA ILE A 88 14.68 7.68 0.35
C ILE A 88 13.62 8.21 1.32
N PRO A 89 12.71 9.12 0.90
CA PRO A 89 11.59 9.54 1.73
C PRO A 89 10.69 8.35 2.09
N VAL A 90 10.36 8.20 3.38
CA VAL A 90 9.44 7.17 3.89
C VAL A 90 8.27 7.87 4.55
N TYR A 91 7.15 7.92 3.87
CA TYR A 91 5.90 8.46 4.40
C TYR A 91 5.18 7.37 5.20
N ALA A 92 4.96 7.58 6.48
CA ALA A 92 4.40 6.57 7.38
C ALA A 92 3.75 7.22 8.61
N PRO A 93 2.92 6.48 9.39
CA PRO A 93 2.46 6.95 10.70
C PRO A 93 3.61 7.36 11.62
N ALA A 94 3.38 8.37 12.47
CA ALA A 94 4.36 8.98 13.37
C ALA A 94 5.18 7.99 14.21
N ALA A 95 4.58 6.87 14.59
CA ALA A 95 5.22 5.88 15.44
C ALA A 95 6.32 5.06 14.76
N LEU A 96 6.54 5.17 13.42
CA LEU A 96 7.54 4.37 12.70
C LEU A 96 8.94 4.56 13.29
N GLY A 97 9.38 5.80 13.48
CA GLY A 97 10.70 6.08 14.03
C GLY A 97 10.95 5.39 15.38
N LYS A 98 9.96 5.46 16.29
CA LYS A 98 10.05 4.78 17.59
C LYS A 98 10.12 3.24 17.45
N ARG A 99 9.41 2.66 16.49
CA ARG A 99 9.47 1.21 16.25
C ARG A 99 10.83 0.78 15.71
N LEU A 100 11.42 1.54 14.78
CA LEU A 100 12.75 1.29 14.25
C LEU A 100 13.81 1.36 15.36
N VAL A 101 13.76 2.38 16.22
CA VAL A 101 14.63 2.50 17.40
C VAL A 101 14.53 1.27 18.29
N GLY A 102 13.30 0.84 18.60
CA GLY A 102 13.08 -0.35 19.46
C GLY A 102 13.56 -1.64 18.79
N PHE A 103 13.33 -1.81 17.50
CA PHE A 103 13.76 -3.02 16.77
C PHE A 103 15.27 -3.12 16.64
N PHE A 104 15.95 -2.02 16.35
CA PHE A 104 17.40 -2.00 16.17
C PHE A 104 18.18 -1.72 17.47
N GLU A 105 17.48 -1.58 18.61
CA GLU A 105 18.07 -1.29 19.92
C GLU A 105 18.99 -0.05 19.89
N GLN A 106 18.58 0.98 19.17
CA GLN A 106 19.34 2.23 19.03
C GLN A 106 18.84 3.32 20.00
N ALA A 107 19.66 4.35 20.20
CA ALA A 107 19.32 5.46 21.10
C ALA A 107 18.26 6.40 20.51
N ASP A 108 18.31 6.61 19.19
CA ASP A 108 17.40 7.50 18.44
C ASP A 108 17.32 7.08 16.96
N VAL A 109 16.53 7.82 16.16
CA VAL A 109 16.34 7.54 14.72
C VAL A 109 17.48 8.00 13.83
N GLY A 110 18.49 8.65 14.37
CA GLY A 110 19.62 9.19 13.58
C GLY A 110 20.33 8.11 12.76
N PHE A 111 20.36 6.88 13.24
CA PHE A 111 21.00 5.75 12.56
C PHE A 111 20.39 5.40 11.20
N VAL A 112 19.12 5.76 10.94
CA VAL A 112 18.47 5.52 9.65
C VAL A 112 18.53 6.73 8.71
N SER A 113 18.89 7.90 9.21
CA SER A 113 18.74 9.19 8.51
C SER A 113 19.53 9.30 7.20
N ASP A 114 20.62 8.55 7.08
CA ASP A 114 21.45 8.54 5.87
C ASP A 114 20.82 7.73 4.72
N VAL A 115 19.86 6.86 5.02
CA VAL A 115 19.22 5.98 4.03
C VAL A 115 17.70 6.12 3.98
N LEU A 116 17.03 6.42 5.10
CA LEU A 116 15.57 6.58 5.18
C LEU A 116 15.23 7.98 5.72
N GLY A 117 14.60 8.79 4.88
CA GLY A 117 14.10 10.12 5.26
C GLY A 117 12.68 10.04 5.79
N LEU A 118 12.50 9.76 7.09
CA LEU A 118 11.19 9.59 7.70
C LEU A 118 10.32 10.86 7.57
N ARG A 119 9.09 10.71 7.13
CA ARG A 119 8.07 11.74 6.97
C ARG A 119 6.75 11.25 7.57
N GLU A 120 6.17 12.02 8.44
CA GLU A 120 4.92 11.67 9.11
C GLU A 120 3.71 11.90 8.19
N LEU A 121 2.83 10.89 8.09
CA LEU A 121 1.53 11.03 7.46
C LEU A 121 0.59 11.87 8.34
N SER A 122 -0.25 12.65 7.69
CA SER A 122 -1.30 13.45 8.35
C SER A 122 -2.52 13.55 7.44
N ASP A 123 -3.65 13.97 8.02
CA ASP A 123 -4.89 14.14 7.27
C ASP A 123 -4.74 15.18 6.16
N GLY A 124 -5.05 14.76 4.94
CA GLY A 124 -4.96 15.61 3.73
C GLY A 124 -3.52 15.88 3.27
N LEU A 125 -2.51 15.20 3.82
CA LEU A 125 -1.15 15.35 3.31
C LEU A 125 -1.11 15.06 1.82
N THR A 126 -0.68 16.06 1.07
CA THR A 126 -0.46 15.96 -0.39
C THR A 126 1.04 16.01 -0.68
N VAL A 127 1.51 15.04 -1.44
CA VAL A 127 2.91 14.91 -1.86
C VAL A 127 2.97 14.83 -3.37
N GLU A 128 3.80 15.66 -3.99
CA GLU A 128 4.06 15.65 -5.44
C GLU A 128 5.45 15.05 -5.69
N LEU A 129 5.51 14.00 -6.49
CA LEU A 129 6.72 13.27 -6.85
C LEU A 129 6.80 13.12 -8.38
N ASN A 130 7.60 13.94 -9.06
CA ASN A 130 7.90 13.80 -10.49
C ASN A 130 6.65 13.56 -11.39
N GLY A 131 5.53 14.27 -11.13
CA GLY A 131 4.27 14.15 -11.87
C GLY A 131 3.29 13.09 -11.31
N LEU A 132 3.58 12.53 -10.14
CA LEU A 132 2.68 11.68 -9.37
C LEU A 132 2.25 12.42 -8.09
N GLU A 133 0.96 12.71 -7.98
CA GLU A 133 0.37 13.26 -6.76
C GLU A 133 -0.14 12.14 -5.87
N LEU A 134 0.19 12.22 -4.58
CA LEU A 134 -0.26 11.31 -3.53
C LEU A 134 -1.02 12.09 -2.46
N VAL A 135 -2.26 11.70 -2.15
CA VAL A 135 -3.07 12.28 -1.07
C VAL A 135 -3.38 11.20 -0.05
N SER A 136 -3.07 11.47 1.22
CA SER A 136 -3.28 10.55 2.34
C SER A 136 -4.41 11.03 3.25
N ARG A 137 -5.29 10.12 3.69
CA ARG A 137 -6.34 10.40 4.68
C ARG A 137 -6.34 9.31 5.75
N PRO A 138 -6.59 9.66 7.03
CA PRO A 138 -6.75 8.66 8.07
C PRO A 138 -7.98 7.78 7.82
N VAL A 139 -7.84 6.48 8.08
CA VAL A 139 -8.90 5.49 7.95
C VAL A 139 -9.10 4.72 9.25
N GLU A 140 -10.24 4.04 9.38
CA GLU A 140 -10.62 3.32 10.61
C GLU A 140 -10.03 1.90 10.65
N HIS A 141 -8.98 1.68 11.48
CA HIS A 141 -8.33 0.36 11.60
C HIS A 141 -7.92 -0.03 13.03
N GLY A 142 -8.30 0.76 14.05
CA GLY A 142 -7.90 0.48 15.44
C GLY A 142 -6.47 0.89 15.80
N CYS A 143 -5.71 1.41 14.85
CA CYS A 143 -4.39 2.05 15.03
C CYS A 143 -4.28 3.22 14.03
N ASP A 144 -3.18 3.99 14.12
CA ASP A 144 -2.90 5.02 13.11
C ASP A 144 -2.73 4.36 11.74
N ALA A 145 -3.71 4.55 10.87
CA ALA A 145 -3.76 3.98 9.53
C ALA A 145 -4.24 5.01 8.51
N TYR A 146 -3.76 4.88 7.28
CA TYR A 146 -4.05 5.81 6.20
C TYR A 146 -4.43 5.06 4.93
N GLY A 147 -5.41 5.59 4.21
CA GLY A 147 -5.67 5.28 2.82
C GLY A 147 -4.93 6.27 1.91
N LEU A 148 -4.76 5.89 0.67
CA LEU A 148 -4.02 6.64 -0.34
C LEU A 148 -4.87 6.88 -1.58
N ARG A 149 -4.83 8.12 -2.12
CA ARG A 149 -5.20 8.40 -3.51
C ARG A 149 -3.96 8.82 -4.27
N ALA A 150 -3.77 8.23 -5.44
CA ALA A 150 -2.71 8.59 -6.37
C ALA A 150 -3.29 9.12 -7.66
N THR A 151 -2.70 10.18 -8.20
CA THR A 151 -3.13 10.80 -9.47
C THR A 151 -1.92 11.11 -10.33
N ALA A 152 -1.93 10.66 -11.58
CA ALA A 152 -0.92 11.00 -12.58
C ALA A 152 -1.50 10.89 -14.00
N GLU A 153 -1.07 11.75 -14.93
CA GLU A 153 -1.43 11.69 -16.34
C GLU A 153 -2.97 11.63 -16.58
N GLY A 154 -3.77 12.27 -15.72
CA GLY A 154 -5.24 12.26 -15.79
C GLY A 154 -5.90 10.94 -15.38
N ARG A 155 -5.16 10.05 -14.76
CA ARG A 155 -5.63 8.80 -14.17
C ARG A 155 -5.58 8.88 -12.65
N SER A 156 -6.41 8.08 -11.98
CA SER A 156 -6.46 8.04 -10.52
C SER A 156 -6.69 6.63 -9.98
N LEU A 157 -6.01 6.37 -8.87
CA LEU A 157 -6.10 5.12 -8.11
C LEU A 157 -6.37 5.46 -6.65
N ALA A 158 -7.18 4.64 -5.96
CA ALA A 158 -7.25 4.66 -4.50
C ALA A 158 -6.83 3.30 -3.93
N TYR A 159 -6.11 3.34 -2.79
CA TYR A 159 -5.75 2.17 -1.99
C TYR A 159 -6.30 2.33 -0.59
N SER A 160 -6.99 1.31 -0.12
CA SER A 160 -7.64 1.35 1.19
C SER A 160 -6.66 1.33 2.37
N GLY A 161 -5.47 0.71 2.21
CA GLY A 161 -4.79 0.12 3.36
C GLY A 161 -5.71 -0.92 4.00
N ASP A 162 -5.50 -1.20 5.28
CA ASP A 162 -6.45 -1.97 6.09
C ASP A 162 -7.42 -1.01 6.77
N CYS A 163 -8.71 -1.23 6.62
CA CYS A 163 -9.70 -0.39 7.27
C CYS A 163 -11.12 -0.97 7.24
N ALA A 164 -11.92 -0.60 8.23
CA ALA A 164 -13.36 -0.69 8.19
C ALA A 164 -13.95 0.40 7.25
N PRO A 165 -15.21 0.26 6.82
CA PRO A 165 -15.91 1.31 6.07
C PRO A 165 -15.87 2.65 6.80
N CYS A 166 -15.37 3.70 6.15
CA CYS A 166 -15.27 5.04 6.72
C CYS A 166 -15.40 6.15 5.65
N PRO A 167 -15.87 7.36 6.03
CA PRO A 167 -16.06 8.46 5.08
C PRO A 167 -14.78 8.88 4.36
N ALA A 168 -13.62 8.83 5.03
CA ALA A 168 -12.35 9.23 4.44
C ALA A 168 -11.97 8.34 3.25
N LEU A 169 -12.24 7.02 3.33
CA LEU A 169 -12.01 6.13 2.20
C LEU A 169 -13.01 6.38 1.06
N ASP A 170 -14.27 6.71 1.37
CA ASP A 170 -15.25 7.10 0.35
C ASP A 170 -14.77 8.33 -0.44
N GLU A 171 -14.20 9.34 0.24
CA GLU A 171 -13.64 10.53 -0.39
C GLU A 171 -12.44 10.19 -1.29
N LEU A 172 -11.48 9.38 -0.79
CA LEU A 172 -10.33 8.95 -1.58
C LEU A 172 -10.74 8.17 -2.83
N ALA A 173 -11.74 7.29 -2.70
CA ALA A 173 -12.20 6.40 -3.78
C ALA A 173 -13.15 7.08 -4.78
N THR A 174 -13.67 8.29 -4.48
CA THR A 174 -14.67 8.92 -5.35
C THR A 174 -14.14 9.15 -6.76
N GLY A 175 -14.77 8.48 -7.74
CA GLY A 175 -14.55 8.63 -9.17
C GLY A 175 -13.19 8.16 -9.68
N VAL A 176 -12.43 7.33 -8.92
CA VAL A 176 -11.13 6.83 -9.39
C VAL A 176 -11.29 5.79 -10.51
N ASP A 177 -10.26 5.68 -11.33
CA ASP A 177 -10.21 4.65 -12.39
C ASP A 177 -10.00 3.25 -11.79
N LEU A 178 -9.24 3.15 -10.70
CA LEU A 178 -8.95 1.89 -10.01
C LEU A 178 -9.11 2.05 -8.49
N LEU A 179 -9.86 1.18 -7.86
CA LEU A 179 -9.86 0.99 -6.41
C LEU A 179 -9.17 -0.33 -6.07
N LEU A 180 -8.07 -0.27 -5.32
CA LEU A 180 -7.42 -1.40 -4.69
C LEU A 180 -7.90 -1.46 -3.24
N CYS A 181 -8.78 -2.42 -2.91
CA CYS A 181 -9.44 -2.50 -1.62
C CYS A 181 -9.20 -3.85 -0.95
N GLU A 182 -8.91 -3.80 0.34
CA GLU A 182 -8.87 -4.98 1.19
C GLU A 182 -10.24 -5.67 1.25
N ALA A 183 -10.23 -6.96 1.55
CA ALA A 183 -11.42 -7.76 1.85
C ALA A 183 -11.04 -8.88 2.84
N ASP A 184 -10.44 -8.51 3.96
CA ASP A 184 -9.88 -9.44 4.93
C ASP A 184 -10.95 -10.28 5.62
N SER A 185 -12.06 -9.65 5.99
CA SER A 185 -13.04 -10.29 6.87
C SER A 185 -14.18 -10.96 6.11
N GLY A 186 -14.48 -12.21 6.48
CA GLY A 186 -15.67 -12.92 5.98
C GLY A 186 -16.99 -12.38 6.51
N GLU A 187 -16.96 -11.69 7.65
CA GLU A 187 -18.08 -11.10 8.37
C GLU A 187 -17.77 -9.65 8.77
N GLU A 188 -18.77 -8.87 9.18
CA GLU A 188 -18.56 -7.48 9.59
C GLU A 188 -17.50 -7.36 10.69
N SER A 189 -16.58 -6.44 10.50
CA SER A 189 -15.44 -6.18 11.38
C SER A 189 -15.35 -4.69 11.70
N PRO A 190 -14.95 -4.32 12.92
CA PRO A 190 -14.71 -2.91 13.26
C PRO A 190 -13.41 -2.34 12.67
N VAL A 191 -12.59 -3.17 12.04
CA VAL A 191 -11.25 -2.80 11.58
C VAL A 191 -10.93 -3.24 10.14
N HIS A 192 -11.81 -4.02 9.49
CA HIS A 192 -11.62 -4.51 8.12
C HIS A 192 -12.89 -4.45 7.30
N HIS A 193 -12.75 -4.45 5.98
CA HIS A 193 -13.85 -4.63 5.05
C HIS A 193 -14.23 -6.10 4.87
N THR A 194 -15.52 -6.35 4.70
CA THR A 194 -15.98 -7.57 4.02
C THR A 194 -15.93 -7.37 2.51
N PRO A 195 -15.92 -8.46 1.71
CA PRO A 195 -16.03 -8.34 0.26
C PRO A 195 -17.25 -7.54 -0.21
N GLU A 196 -18.38 -7.70 0.46
CA GLU A 196 -19.61 -6.94 0.14
C GLU A 196 -19.46 -5.46 0.41
N GLN A 197 -18.77 -5.08 1.49
CA GLN A 197 -18.50 -3.69 1.82
C GLN A 197 -17.53 -3.05 0.82
N ALA A 198 -16.49 -3.79 0.38
CA ALA A 198 -15.59 -3.35 -0.69
C ALA A 198 -16.34 -3.13 -2.02
N GLY A 199 -17.22 -4.07 -2.40
CA GLY A 199 -18.09 -3.92 -3.56
C GLY A 199 -19.08 -2.75 -3.43
N GLY A 200 -19.63 -2.55 -2.22
CA GLY A 200 -20.51 -1.43 -1.89
C GLY A 200 -19.81 -0.08 -1.98
N LEU A 201 -18.58 0.02 -1.49
CA LEU A 201 -17.70 1.18 -1.64
C LEU A 201 -17.50 1.50 -3.13
N ALA A 202 -17.05 0.52 -3.91
CA ALA A 202 -16.82 0.70 -5.34
C ALA A 202 -18.06 1.23 -6.08
N ARG A 203 -19.25 0.70 -5.75
CA ARG A 203 -20.51 1.14 -6.37
C ARG A 203 -20.90 2.55 -5.99
N ARG A 204 -20.90 2.91 -4.68
CA ARG A 204 -21.37 4.23 -4.23
C ARG A 204 -20.41 5.37 -4.61
N THR A 205 -19.10 5.09 -4.74
CA THR A 205 -18.10 6.09 -5.12
C THR A 205 -17.87 6.18 -6.63
N GLY A 206 -18.49 5.30 -7.42
CA GLY A 206 -18.44 5.35 -8.89
C GLY A 206 -17.09 5.00 -9.48
N VAL A 207 -16.31 4.13 -8.82
CA VAL A 207 -15.03 3.65 -9.37
C VAL A 207 -15.24 2.87 -10.66
N ARG A 208 -14.24 2.85 -11.54
CA ARG A 208 -14.36 2.11 -12.81
C ARG A 208 -14.00 0.64 -12.68
N ARG A 209 -13.02 0.30 -11.83
CA ARG A 209 -12.55 -1.08 -11.62
C ARG A 209 -12.23 -1.30 -10.14
N LEU A 210 -12.60 -2.47 -9.61
CA LEU A 210 -12.27 -2.90 -8.26
C LEU A 210 -11.26 -4.04 -8.31
N PHE A 211 -10.15 -3.86 -7.60
CA PHE A 211 -9.17 -4.91 -7.31
C PHE A 211 -9.27 -5.27 -5.83
N VAL A 212 -9.59 -6.55 -5.59
CA VAL A 212 -9.67 -7.10 -4.24
C VAL A 212 -8.30 -7.62 -3.84
N THR A 213 -7.81 -7.16 -2.70
CA THR A 213 -6.51 -7.53 -2.13
C THR A 213 -6.64 -7.82 -0.65
N HIS A 214 -5.53 -8.18 0.02
CA HIS A 214 -5.46 -8.39 1.46
C HIS A 214 -6.65 -9.24 1.94
N VAL A 215 -6.77 -10.44 1.36
CA VAL A 215 -7.85 -11.38 1.70
C VAL A 215 -7.38 -12.26 2.85
N GLY A 216 -8.07 -12.16 3.97
CA GLY A 216 -7.77 -12.89 5.19
C GLY A 216 -7.93 -14.41 5.07
N PRO A 217 -7.38 -15.17 6.02
CA PRO A 217 -7.25 -16.63 5.92
C PRO A 217 -8.59 -17.38 5.96
N SER A 218 -9.68 -16.72 6.36
CA SER A 218 -11.04 -17.30 6.37
C SER A 218 -11.71 -17.32 4.99
N LEU A 219 -11.11 -16.67 3.98
CA LEU A 219 -11.66 -16.51 2.64
C LEU A 219 -10.65 -16.97 1.58
N SER A 220 -11.16 -17.43 0.42
CA SER A 220 -10.32 -17.48 -0.77
C SER A 220 -10.43 -16.20 -1.60
N PRO A 221 -9.36 -15.78 -2.32
CA PRO A 221 -9.43 -14.63 -3.21
C PRO A 221 -10.57 -14.70 -4.22
N GLU A 222 -10.86 -15.90 -4.74
CA GLU A 222 -11.96 -16.13 -5.69
C GLU A 222 -13.32 -15.88 -5.05
N SER A 223 -13.53 -16.38 -3.82
CA SER A 223 -14.76 -16.17 -3.06
C SER A 223 -14.96 -14.69 -2.72
N ALA A 224 -13.91 -14.02 -2.21
CA ALA A 224 -13.95 -12.59 -1.89
C ALA A 224 -14.28 -11.76 -3.14
N THR A 225 -13.61 -12.04 -4.26
CA THR A 225 -13.86 -11.34 -5.53
C THR A 225 -15.29 -11.54 -6.04
N ALA A 226 -15.81 -12.77 -5.98
CA ALA A 226 -17.17 -13.07 -6.45
C ALA A 226 -18.23 -12.34 -5.58
N ARG A 227 -18.02 -12.28 -4.26
CA ARG A 227 -18.90 -11.57 -3.32
C ARG A 227 -18.87 -10.07 -3.58
N ALA A 228 -17.69 -9.47 -3.72
CA ALA A 228 -17.53 -8.05 -4.05
C ALA A 228 -18.14 -7.68 -5.40
N ALA A 229 -17.88 -8.49 -6.45
CA ALA A 229 -18.43 -8.29 -7.79
C ALA A 229 -19.96 -8.27 -7.82
N LYS A 230 -20.59 -9.16 -7.05
CA LYS A 230 -22.06 -9.23 -6.95
C LYS A 230 -22.70 -7.93 -6.44
N VAL A 231 -22.01 -7.23 -5.53
CA VAL A 231 -22.49 -5.97 -4.94
C VAL A 231 -22.09 -4.78 -5.82
N PHE A 232 -20.86 -4.78 -6.34
CA PHE A 232 -20.39 -3.68 -7.19
C PHE A 232 -21.15 -3.62 -8.51
N GLY A 233 -21.31 -4.76 -9.18
CA GLY A 233 -21.91 -4.84 -10.54
C GLY A 233 -20.99 -4.34 -11.66
N GLY A 234 -19.74 -4.02 -11.37
CA GLY A 234 -18.71 -3.57 -12.29
C GLY A 234 -17.52 -4.53 -12.36
N PRO A 235 -16.48 -4.18 -13.16
CA PRO A 235 -15.28 -5.02 -13.33
C PRO A 235 -14.55 -5.22 -11.99
N THR A 236 -14.48 -6.48 -11.53
CA THR A 236 -13.88 -6.86 -10.24
C THR A 236 -12.95 -8.05 -10.46
N VAL A 237 -11.72 -7.96 -9.94
CA VAL A 237 -10.74 -9.05 -9.98
C VAL A 237 -9.95 -9.12 -8.68
N ALA A 238 -9.41 -10.32 -8.37
CA ALA A 238 -8.40 -10.46 -7.32
C ALA A 238 -7.05 -9.91 -7.81
N ALA A 239 -6.37 -9.14 -6.97
CA ALA A 239 -4.98 -8.78 -7.21
C ALA A 239 -4.10 -10.03 -7.11
N GLN A 240 -3.17 -10.20 -8.05
CA GLN A 240 -2.27 -11.36 -8.11
C GLN A 240 -0.82 -10.89 -8.13
N VAL A 241 0.05 -11.58 -7.37
CA VAL A 241 1.49 -11.28 -7.32
C VAL A 241 2.10 -11.32 -8.72
N GLY A 242 2.93 -10.32 -9.04
CA GLY A 242 3.53 -10.15 -10.36
C GLY A 242 2.60 -9.51 -11.41
N GLN A 243 1.32 -9.31 -11.10
CA GLN A 243 0.38 -8.66 -12.03
C GLN A 243 0.73 -7.18 -12.18
N ILE A 244 0.82 -6.73 -13.43
CA ILE A 244 1.02 -5.32 -13.78
C ILE A 244 -0.27 -4.78 -14.40
N LEU A 245 -0.79 -3.72 -13.80
CA LEU A 245 -1.96 -2.99 -14.26
C LEU A 245 -1.49 -1.69 -14.92
N SER A 246 -1.70 -1.54 -16.23
CA SER A 246 -1.30 -0.35 -16.98
C SER A 246 -2.28 -0.09 -18.11
N PRO A 247 -2.84 1.12 -18.24
CA PRO A 247 -2.91 2.15 -17.18
C PRO A 247 -3.88 1.73 -16.07
N TRP A 248 -3.63 2.22 -14.82
CA TRP A 248 -4.64 2.12 -13.78
C TRP A 248 -5.74 3.17 -13.91
#